data_a0de3a7b539a43c4afc76464ea07c882
#
_entry.id   a0de3a7b539a43c4afc76464ea07c882
#
_cell.length_a   1.000
_cell.length_b   1.000
_cell.length_c   1.000
_cell.angle_alpha   90.00
_cell.angle_beta   90.00
_cell.angle_gamma   90.00
#
_symmetry.space_group_name_H-M   'P 1'
#
loop_
_entity.id
_entity.type
_entity.pdbx_description
1 polymer ?
#
loop_
_entity_poly.entity_id
_entity_poly.type
_entity_poly.pdbx_seq_one_letter_code
_entity_poly.pdbx_strand_id
1 'polypeptide(L)'
;MYPNYSAETYVIEPPELWTSTIEDKFKHQAPRVVTLDGVKQWVVKNDRPFTVAGDIEEQVVYRDYLDASSYIEKLDGEGIAGAVLYPTIAKRAYEHLETELLSSVVRIYNDWIIEFCSAYPNRLKAIAMLNVDRPEEAVAELERTVKAIRN
;
A
#
# COMPACT_ATOMS: atom_id res chain seq x y z
N MET A 1 5.42 0.42 32.96
CA MET A 1 5.95 0.98 31.69
C MET A 1 4.76 1.06 30.73
N TYR A 2 4.49 2.20 30.12
CA TYR A 2 3.41 2.33 29.15
C TYR A 2 3.85 1.72 27.82
N PRO A 3 2.94 1.06 27.07
CA PRO A 3 3.28 0.54 25.74
C PRO A 3 3.57 1.67 24.75
N ASN A 4 4.59 1.52 23.93
CA ASN A 4 4.92 2.43 22.86
C ASN A 4 4.11 2.07 21.60
N TYR A 5 3.53 3.08 20.94
CA TYR A 5 2.84 2.93 19.66
C TYR A 5 3.48 3.84 18.62
N SER A 6 3.64 3.33 17.41
CA SER A 6 4.05 4.16 16.27
C SER A 6 2.80 4.74 15.60
N ALA A 7 2.73 6.07 15.57
CA ALA A 7 1.61 6.78 14.93
C ALA A 7 1.75 6.89 13.40
N GLU A 8 2.95 6.65 12.87
CA GLU A 8 3.25 6.72 11.44
C GLU A 8 4.34 5.71 11.11
N THR A 9 3.96 4.65 10.41
CA THR A 9 4.87 3.61 9.93
C THR A 9 4.44 3.19 8.54
N TYR A 10 5.37 3.03 7.63
CA TYR A 10 5.07 2.71 6.24
C TYR A 10 5.12 1.21 6.01
N VAL A 11 4.19 0.72 5.18
CA VAL A 11 4.25 -0.64 4.60
C VAL A 11 4.65 -0.54 3.14
N ILE A 12 5.27 -1.59 2.63
CA ILE A 12 5.59 -1.73 1.21
C ILE A 12 4.65 -2.76 0.63
N GLU A 13 3.90 -2.35 -0.37
CA GLU A 13 2.97 -3.19 -1.07
C GLU A 13 3.70 -4.21 -1.95
N PRO A 14 3.15 -5.45 -2.09
CA PRO A 14 3.74 -6.47 -2.95
C PRO A 14 3.90 -6.01 -4.41
N PRO A 15 4.99 -6.36 -5.08
CA PRO A 15 5.24 -5.96 -6.48
C PRO A 15 4.12 -6.33 -7.45
N GLU A 16 3.46 -7.44 -7.21
CA GLU A 16 2.38 -7.99 -8.05
C GLU A 16 0.97 -7.61 -7.57
N LEU A 17 0.82 -6.85 -6.50
CA LEU A 17 -0.47 -6.56 -5.87
C LEU A 17 -1.53 -6.11 -6.88
N TRP A 18 -1.20 -5.14 -7.70
CA TRP A 18 -2.13 -4.59 -8.67
C TRP A 18 -2.21 -5.44 -9.94
N THR A 19 -1.08 -5.88 -10.47
CA THR A 19 -1.04 -6.63 -11.75
C THR A 19 -1.74 -7.98 -11.68
N SER A 20 -1.84 -8.58 -10.49
CA SER A 20 -2.54 -9.84 -10.29
C SER A 20 -4.06 -9.69 -10.20
N THR A 21 -4.55 -8.51 -9.81
CA THR A 21 -5.96 -8.31 -9.42
C THR A 21 -6.72 -7.33 -10.30
N ILE A 22 -6.01 -6.32 -10.84
CA ILE A 22 -6.65 -5.22 -11.58
C ILE A 22 -7.22 -5.70 -12.93
N GLU A 23 -8.24 -5.00 -13.42
CA GLU A 23 -8.81 -5.25 -14.75
C GLU A 23 -7.74 -5.22 -15.85
N ASP A 24 -7.85 -6.12 -16.84
CA ASP A 24 -6.86 -6.29 -17.92
C ASP A 24 -6.52 -4.99 -18.65
N LYS A 25 -7.54 -4.12 -18.87
CA LYS A 25 -7.34 -2.81 -19.51
C LYS A 25 -6.36 -1.89 -18.78
N PHE A 26 -6.15 -2.10 -17.48
CA PHE A 26 -5.31 -1.28 -16.63
C PHE A 26 -3.95 -1.91 -16.28
N LYS A 27 -3.74 -3.19 -16.54
CA LYS A 27 -2.53 -3.92 -16.11
C LYS A 27 -1.22 -3.23 -16.51
N HIS A 28 -1.17 -2.67 -17.72
CA HIS A 28 0.03 -1.96 -18.21
C HIS A 28 0.18 -0.53 -17.68
N GLN A 29 -0.82 -0.02 -16.98
CA GLN A 29 -0.84 1.33 -16.46
C GLN A 29 -0.75 1.36 -14.93
N ALA A 30 -1.15 0.28 -14.27
CA ALA A 30 -1.10 0.13 -12.82
C ALA A 30 0.34 0.13 -12.30
N PRO A 31 0.54 0.42 -11.00
CA PRO A 31 1.85 0.28 -10.38
C PRO A 31 2.37 -1.15 -10.53
N ARG A 32 3.59 -1.28 -11.00
CA ARG A 32 4.27 -2.56 -11.20
C ARG A 32 5.77 -2.40 -11.18
N VAL A 33 6.48 -3.50 -10.96
CA VAL A 33 7.94 -3.53 -11.04
C VAL A 33 8.37 -4.00 -12.42
N VAL A 34 9.28 -3.28 -13.04
CA VAL A 34 9.93 -3.64 -14.31
C VAL A 34 11.44 -3.55 -14.17
N THR A 35 12.18 -4.22 -15.07
CA THR A 35 13.62 -4.08 -15.15
C THR A 35 13.95 -3.12 -16.30
N LEU A 36 14.49 -1.94 -15.96
CA LEU A 36 14.97 -0.94 -16.89
C LEU A 36 16.51 -0.83 -16.75
N ASP A 37 17.23 -0.98 -17.82
CA ASP A 37 18.71 -0.92 -17.83
C ASP A 37 19.38 -1.83 -16.77
N GLY A 38 18.78 -3.01 -16.53
CA GLY A 38 19.27 -3.97 -15.54
C GLY A 38 18.88 -3.66 -14.10
N VAL A 39 18.19 -2.56 -13.83
CA VAL A 39 17.71 -2.16 -12.51
C VAL A 39 16.20 -2.36 -12.42
N LYS A 40 15.74 -3.00 -11.36
CA LYS A 40 14.33 -3.15 -11.09
C LYS A 40 13.78 -1.86 -10.48
N GLN A 41 12.68 -1.38 -11.02
CA GLN A 41 12.07 -0.10 -10.63
C GLN A 41 10.55 -0.21 -10.62
N TRP A 42 9.92 0.54 -9.72
CA TRP A 42 8.50 0.78 -9.78
C TRP A 42 8.15 1.73 -10.92
N VAL A 43 7.16 1.36 -11.70
CA VAL A 43 6.65 2.17 -12.80
C VAL A 43 5.13 2.25 -12.76
N VAL A 44 4.60 3.30 -13.38
CA VAL A 44 3.18 3.48 -13.72
C VAL A 44 3.07 3.89 -15.16
N LYS A 45 1.91 3.71 -15.79
CA LYS A 45 1.65 4.15 -17.19
C LYS A 45 2.89 3.97 -18.07
N ASN A 46 2.84 3.72 -19.26
CA ASN A 46 3.94 3.69 -20.25
C ASN A 46 5.38 3.56 -19.67
N ASP A 47 5.56 2.71 -18.66
CA ASP A 47 6.82 2.45 -17.93
C ASP A 47 7.47 3.71 -17.34
N ARG A 48 6.66 4.71 -16.95
CA ARG A 48 7.18 5.90 -16.26
C ARG A 48 7.66 5.52 -14.87
N PRO A 49 8.99 5.61 -14.58
CA PRO A 49 9.50 5.36 -13.25
C PRO A 49 8.97 6.41 -12.26
N PHE A 50 8.73 5.98 -11.04
CA PHE A 50 8.51 6.88 -9.93
C PHE A 50 9.37 6.47 -8.75
N THR A 51 9.94 7.48 -8.10
CA THR A 51 10.82 7.28 -6.96
C THR A 51 9.98 7.17 -5.70
N VAL A 52 10.25 6.16 -4.92
CA VAL A 52 9.79 6.10 -3.54
C VAL A 52 10.77 6.93 -2.71
N ALA A 53 10.32 8.05 -2.15
CA ALA A 53 11.18 9.10 -1.62
C ALA A 53 12.22 8.66 -0.59
N GLY A 54 13.41 9.22 -0.70
CA GLY A 54 14.55 9.12 0.22
C GLY A 54 15.59 8.10 -0.21
N ASP A 55 16.68 8.00 0.55
CA ASP A 55 17.80 7.06 0.36
C ASP A 55 17.42 5.56 0.44
N ILE A 56 16.14 5.29 0.17
CA ILE A 56 15.51 3.97 0.19
C ILE A 56 15.57 3.31 -1.21
N GLU A 57 16.12 4.00 -2.22
CA GLU A 57 16.05 3.56 -3.62
C GLU A 57 16.53 2.14 -3.90
N GLU A 58 17.53 1.66 -3.19
CA GLU A 58 17.99 0.27 -3.35
C GLU A 58 17.25 -0.74 -2.44
N GLN A 59 16.63 -0.28 -1.35
CA GLN A 59 16.00 -1.17 -0.36
C GLN A 59 14.52 -1.43 -0.66
N VAL A 60 13.82 -0.46 -1.21
CA VAL A 60 12.36 -0.52 -1.42
C VAL A 60 11.95 -1.47 -2.54
N VAL A 61 12.82 -1.75 -3.49
CA VAL A 61 12.47 -2.63 -4.61
C VAL A 61 12.44 -4.10 -4.23
N TYR A 62 13.17 -4.51 -3.16
CA TYR A 62 13.40 -5.93 -2.93
C TYR A 62 13.46 -6.46 -1.51
N ARG A 63 13.67 -5.64 -0.49
CA ARG A 63 14.05 -6.19 0.82
C ARG A 63 12.95 -6.27 1.85
N ASP A 64 11.92 -5.46 1.76
CA ASP A 64 11.07 -5.22 2.92
C ASP A 64 9.57 -5.38 2.66
N TYR A 65 9.17 -6.12 1.61
CA TYR A 65 7.84 -6.70 1.66
C TYR A 65 7.84 -7.74 2.78
N LEU A 66 7.31 -7.32 3.91
CA LEU A 66 7.08 -8.19 5.04
C LEU A 66 5.62 -8.63 5.01
N ASP A 67 5.37 -9.91 5.24
CA ASP A 67 4.05 -10.34 5.64
C ASP A 67 3.72 -9.80 7.05
N ALA A 68 2.45 -9.90 7.47
CA ALA A 68 2.01 -9.35 8.74
C ALA A 68 2.75 -9.97 9.95
N SER A 69 3.16 -11.24 9.87
CA SER A 69 3.91 -11.92 10.93
C SER A 69 5.30 -11.36 11.09
N SER A 70 6.05 -11.27 9.99
CA SER A 70 7.40 -10.70 9.96
C SER A 70 7.40 -9.22 10.36
N TYR A 71 6.31 -8.50 10.01
CA TYR A 71 6.12 -7.12 10.43
C TYR A 71 5.95 -6.99 11.95
N ILE A 72 5.18 -7.86 12.57
CA ILE A 72 5.04 -7.91 14.04
C ILE A 72 6.36 -8.26 14.72
N GLU A 73 7.13 -9.21 14.20
CA GLU A 73 8.45 -9.54 14.72
C GLU A 73 9.39 -8.33 14.72
N LYS A 74 9.34 -7.52 13.66
CA LYS A 74 10.09 -6.26 13.60
C LYS A 74 9.63 -5.28 14.68
N LEU A 75 8.32 -5.06 14.85
CA LEU A 75 7.81 -4.20 15.91
C LEU A 75 8.20 -4.67 17.30
N ASP A 76 8.16 -5.97 17.53
CA ASP A 76 8.57 -6.58 18.82
C ASP A 76 10.06 -6.36 19.09
N GLY A 77 10.91 -6.50 18.09
CA GLY A 77 12.35 -6.22 18.16
C GLY A 77 12.66 -4.76 18.49
N GLU A 78 11.78 -3.84 18.10
CA GLU A 78 11.88 -2.40 18.36
C GLU A 78 11.14 -1.97 19.65
N GLY A 79 10.48 -2.89 20.35
CA GLY A 79 9.69 -2.60 21.55
C GLY A 79 8.41 -1.78 21.27
N ILE A 80 7.85 -1.90 20.06
CA ILE A 80 6.64 -1.20 19.62
C ILE A 80 5.43 -2.10 19.77
N ALA A 81 4.46 -1.68 20.60
CA ALA A 81 3.27 -2.45 20.92
C ALA A 81 2.23 -2.49 19.78
N GLY A 82 2.24 -1.52 18.89
CA GLY A 82 1.36 -1.45 17.72
C GLY A 82 1.68 -0.25 16.84
N ALA A 83 1.17 -0.26 15.61
CA ALA A 83 1.48 0.75 14.61
C ALA A 83 0.27 1.14 13.76
N VAL A 84 0.26 2.40 13.31
CA VAL A 84 -0.61 2.89 12.25
C VAL A 84 0.18 2.83 10.94
N LEU A 85 -0.36 2.09 9.96
CA LEU A 85 0.30 1.76 8.71
C LEU A 85 -0.15 2.69 7.58
N TYR A 86 0.83 3.30 6.94
CA TYR A 86 0.66 4.19 5.79
C TYR A 86 1.10 3.50 4.50
N PRO A 87 0.44 3.77 3.37
CA PRO A 87 0.85 3.27 2.07
C PRO A 87 2.16 3.91 1.60
N THR A 88 2.95 3.15 0.85
CA THR A 88 4.16 3.64 0.19
C THR A 88 3.93 3.81 -1.31
N ILE A 89 3.67 2.72 -2.01
CA ILE A 89 3.52 2.71 -3.47
C ILE A 89 2.18 3.31 -3.89
N ALA A 90 1.08 2.95 -3.21
CA ALA A 90 -0.24 3.48 -3.52
C ALA A 90 -0.29 5.00 -3.35
N LYS A 91 0.36 5.55 -2.31
CA LYS A 91 0.49 7.00 -2.11
C LYS A 91 1.20 7.69 -3.27
N ARG A 92 2.26 7.09 -3.80
CA ARG A 92 3.00 7.63 -4.96
C ARG A 92 2.20 7.49 -6.25
N ALA A 93 1.53 6.36 -6.43
CA ALA A 93 0.66 6.15 -7.59
C ALA A 93 -0.44 7.22 -7.66
N TYR A 94 -0.95 7.69 -6.53
CA TYR A 94 -1.95 8.75 -6.45
C TYR A 94 -1.55 10.02 -7.21
N GLU A 95 -0.28 10.38 -7.17
CA GLU A 95 0.25 11.59 -7.84
C GLU A 95 0.33 11.45 -9.37
N HIS A 96 0.21 10.22 -9.91
CA HIS A 96 0.53 9.92 -11.31
C HIS A 96 -0.61 9.30 -12.10
N LEU A 97 -1.68 8.85 -11.44
CA LEU A 97 -2.76 8.12 -12.09
C LEU A 97 -3.98 8.99 -12.38
N GLU A 98 -4.65 8.65 -13.47
CA GLU A 98 -5.93 9.24 -13.80
C GLU A 98 -7.05 8.63 -12.96
N THR A 99 -8.10 9.39 -12.80
CA THR A 99 -9.19 9.16 -11.84
C THR A 99 -9.79 7.75 -11.87
N GLU A 100 -10.07 7.16 -13.04
CA GLU A 100 -10.67 5.81 -13.12
C GLU A 100 -9.69 4.72 -12.66
N LEU A 101 -8.46 4.79 -13.17
CA LEU A 101 -7.40 3.86 -12.78
C LEU A 101 -7.04 4.04 -11.30
N LEU A 102 -7.02 5.28 -10.81
CA LEU A 102 -6.75 5.57 -9.41
C LEU A 102 -7.78 4.93 -8.48
N SER A 103 -9.10 4.99 -8.80
CA SER A 103 -10.14 4.33 -8.02
C SER A 103 -9.89 2.81 -7.91
N SER A 104 -9.49 2.16 -9.00
CA SER A 104 -9.17 0.72 -9.01
C SER A 104 -7.92 0.41 -8.17
N VAL A 105 -6.87 1.23 -8.29
CA VAL A 105 -5.61 1.06 -7.53
C VAL A 105 -5.83 1.24 -6.04
N VAL A 106 -6.58 2.26 -5.66
CA VAL A 106 -6.93 2.57 -4.25
C VAL A 106 -7.74 1.43 -3.63
N ARG A 107 -8.74 0.92 -4.35
CA ARG A 107 -9.57 -0.19 -3.87
C ARG A 107 -8.76 -1.45 -3.61
N ILE A 108 -7.87 -1.83 -4.53
CA ILE A 108 -7.01 -3.02 -4.38
C ILE A 108 -6.08 -2.85 -3.19
N TYR A 109 -5.49 -1.67 -3.01
CA TYR A 109 -4.68 -1.36 -1.84
C TYR A 109 -5.49 -1.51 -0.54
N ASN A 110 -6.69 -0.94 -0.48
CA ASN A 110 -7.54 -1.00 0.71
C ASN A 110 -7.91 -2.44 1.07
N ASP A 111 -8.25 -3.29 0.09
CA ASP A 111 -8.54 -4.69 0.32
C ASP A 111 -7.32 -5.43 0.91
N TRP A 112 -6.16 -5.23 0.31
CA TRP A 112 -4.92 -5.83 0.77
C TRP A 112 -4.53 -5.40 2.20
N ILE A 113 -4.57 -4.10 2.50
CA ILE A 113 -4.14 -3.61 3.82
C ILE A 113 -5.12 -4.01 4.94
N ILE A 114 -6.42 -4.14 4.63
CA ILE A 114 -7.41 -4.67 5.56
C ILE A 114 -7.09 -6.13 5.89
N GLU A 115 -6.82 -6.95 4.88
CA GLU A 115 -6.42 -8.35 5.08
C GLU A 115 -5.12 -8.44 5.89
N PHE A 116 -4.10 -7.66 5.52
CA PHE A 116 -2.84 -7.58 6.23
C PHE A 116 -3.01 -7.27 7.72
N CYS A 117 -3.81 -6.26 8.07
CA CYS A 117 -4.05 -5.87 9.44
C CYS A 117 -4.95 -6.85 10.20
N SER A 118 -5.80 -7.61 9.50
CA SER A 118 -6.73 -8.57 10.11
C SER A 118 -6.02 -9.69 10.85
N ALA A 119 -4.78 -10.02 10.49
CA ALA A 119 -3.97 -11.01 11.18
C ALA A 119 -3.59 -10.57 12.61
N TYR A 120 -3.46 -9.27 12.86
CA TYR A 120 -3.10 -8.71 14.16
C TYR A 120 -3.91 -7.44 14.47
N PRO A 121 -5.25 -7.52 14.61
CA PRO A 121 -6.13 -6.35 14.59
C PRO A 121 -5.96 -5.44 15.82
N ASN A 122 -5.37 -5.95 16.92
CA ASN A 122 -5.06 -5.16 18.11
C ASN A 122 -3.71 -4.43 18.01
N ARG A 123 -2.86 -4.81 17.07
CA ARG A 123 -1.51 -4.31 16.91
C ARG A 123 -1.35 -3.44 15.67
N LEU A 124 -2.05 -3.74 14.57
CA LEU A 124 -1.93 -3.07 13.28
C LEU A 124 -3.22 -2.32 12.94
N LYS A 125 -3.09 -1.06 12.58
CA LYS A 125 -4.18 -0.21 12.09
C LYS A 125 -3.76 0.41 10.77
N ALA A 126 -4.65 0.37 9.78
CA ALA A 126 -4.36 0.89 8.45
C ALA A 126 -4.98 2.26 8.21
N ILE A 127 -4.31 3.04 7.38
CA ILE A 127 -4.90 4.22 6.74
C ILE A 127 -5.46 3.78 5.39
N ALA A 128 -6.78 3.86 5.22
CA ALA A 128 -7.43 3.66 3.92
C ALA A 128 -7.16 4.85 3.01
N MET A 129 -6.99 4.57 1.72
CA MET A 129 -6.91 5.61 0.68
C MET A 129 -8.28 5.83 0.05
N LEU A 130 -8.54 7.07 -0.37
CA LEU A 130 -9.77 7.46 -1.04
C LEU A 130 -9.46 8.31 -2.27
N ASN A 131 -10.16 8.08 -3.37
CA ASN A 131 -10.04 8.93 -4.56
C ASN A 131 -10.94 10.16 -4.41
N VAL A 132 -10.39 11.25 -3.91
CA VAL A 132 -11.14 12.50 -3.63
C VAL A 132 -11.55 13.26 -4.89
N ASP A 133 -11.02 12.91 -6.06
CA ASP A 133 -11.46 13.48 -7.34
C ASP A 133 -12.85 12.97 -7.76
N ARG A 134 -13.34 11.92 -7.08
CA ARG A 134 -14.66 11.31 -7.23
C ARG A 134 -15.35 11.17 -5.88
N PRO A 135 -15.96 12.26 -5.35
CA PRO A 135 -16.46 12.28 -3.97
C PRO A 135 -17.47 11.17 -3.65
N GLU A 136 -18.39 10.85 -4.57
CA GLU A 136 -19.37 9.79 -4.35
C GLU A 136 -18.70 8.41 -4.27
N GLU A 137 -17.70 8.12 -5.11
CA GLU A 137 -16.92 6.88 -5.05
C GLU A 137 -16.09 6.82 -3.78
N ALA A 138 -15.51 7.95 -3.34
CA ALA A 138 -14.74 8.04 -2.10
C ALA A 138 -15.60 7.72 -0.88
N VAL A 139 -16.83 8.26 -0.81
CA VAL A 139 -17.78 7.95 0.27
C VAL A 139 -18.15 6.47 0.26
N ALA A 140 -18.50 5.92 -0.91
CA ALA A 140 -18.85 4.51 -1.03
C ALA A 140 -17.68 3.58 -0.63
N GLU A 141 -16.46 3.94 -1.01
CA GLU A 141 -15.26 3.20 -0.63
C GLU A 141 -14.96 3.28 0.87
N LEU A 142 -15.14 4.46 1.48
CA LEU A 142 -15.01 4.62 2.93
C LEU A 142 -16.02 3.74 3.68
N GLU A 143 -17.28 3.75 3.27
CA GLU A 143 -18.30 2.90 3.89
C GLU A 143 -18.00 1.42 3.73
N ARG A 144 -17.49 1.01 2.56
CA ARG A 144 -17.08 -0.36 2.26
C ARG A 144 -15.95 -0.83 3.17
N THR A 145 -14.89 -0.03 3.30
CA THR A 145 -13.73 -0.35 4.14
C THR A 145 -14.08 -0.44 5.62
N VAL A 146 -14.92 0.49 6.11
CA VAL A 146 -15.41 0.45 7.50
C VAL A 146 -16.22 -0.81 7.79
N LYS A 147 -17.05 -1.26 6.84
CA LYS A 147 -17.81 -2.53 7.00
C LYS A 147 -16.88 -3.74 7.01
N ALA A 148 -15.87 -3.77 6.13
CA ALA A 148 -14.91 -4.87 6.04
C ALA A 148 -14.06 -5.04 7.33
N ILE A 149 -13.70 -3.94 7.99
CA ILE A 149 -12.93 -3.98 9.25
C ILE A 149 -13.78 -4.49 10.43
N ARG A 150 -15.10 -4.35 10.38
CA ARG A 150 -16.00 -4.73 11.49
C ARG A 150 -16.45 -6.18 11.46
N ASN A 151 -16.25 -6.88 10.37
CA ASN A 151 -16.61 -8.28 10.18
C ASN A 151 -15.41 -9.21 10.43
#